data_ad7e7211109c955559411c071676c5b8
#
_entry.id   ad7e7211109c955559411c071676c5b8
#
_cell.length_a   1.000
_cell.length_b   1.000
_cell.length_c   1.000
_cell.angle_alpha   90.00
_cell.angle_beta   90.00
_cell.angle_gamma   90.00
#
_symmetry.space_group_name_H-M   'P 1'
#
loop_
_entity.id
_entity.type
_entity.pdbx_description
1 polymer ?
#
loop_
_entity_poly.entity_id
_entity_poly.type
_entity_poly.pdbx_seq_one_letter_code
_entity_poly.pdbx_strand_id
1 'polypeptide(L)'
;MKRLFALVLALLSLAAGEALADNKETLDAARAAYYSLRREGLTGFSCLVTPNWDLLLASRWRADPAAAAKAYKMFSSLTFGVEVAPGQHPKVMHADVPSGEPESEALKRLVGGMEQTVSGFFETWTPFVLTTPIPGAAAEMIRTHGLWIVDYKETGGTQIGVVMREDYTIESTRILTATFASVIQPQFIKSPKGMLLTAVQGSYRKLSGNAAPVSLQLRIEYQGVSGFLLPKRLHVMSYDGRAVGVMDLGFDTCQVQHR
;
A
#
# COMPACT_ATOMS: atom_id res chain seq x y z
N MET A 1 -21.27 53.97 -1.77
CA MET A 1 -20.28 53.04 -1.19
C MET A 1 -20.86 51.66 -0.79
N LYS A 2 -22.01 51.55 -0.13
CA LYS A 2 -22.61 50.26 0.27
C LYS A 2 -22.97 49.29 -0.89
N ARG A 3 -23.41 49.83 -2.04
CA ARG A 3 -23.75 48.99 -3.23
C ARG A 3 -22.54 48.41 -3.96
N LEU A 4 -21.40 49.10 -3.95
CA LEU A 4 -20.15 48.58 -4.55
C LEU A 4 -19.57 47.45 -3.74
N PHE A 5 -19.67 47.49 -2.42
CA PHE A 5 -19.18 46.44 -1.51
C PHE A 5 -19.98 45.13 -1.66
N ALA A 6 -21.31 45.22 -1.87
CA ALA A 6 -22.17 44.05 -2.09
C ALA A 6 -21.85 43.34 -3.42
N LEU A 7 -21.53 44.13 -4.47
CA LEU A 7 -21.18 43.56 -5.79
C LEU A 7 -19.82 42.84 -5.78
N VAL A 8 -18.84 43.38 -5.06
CA VAL A 8 -17.51 42.72 -4.89
C VAL A 8 -17.61 41.42 -4.08
N LEU A 9 -18.44 41.41 -3.02
CA LEU A 9 -18.67 40.17 -2.27
C LEU A 9 -19.40 39.09 -3.09
N ALA A 10 -20.35 39.49 -3.94
CA ALA A 10 -21.06 38.55 -4.82
C ALA A 10 -20.16 37.96 -5.90
N LEU A 11 -19.22 38.75 -6.45
CA LEU A 11 -18.25 38.30 -7.42
C LEU A 11 -17.19 37.35 -6.80
N LEU A 12 -16.77 37.62 -5.58
CA LEU A 12 -15.83 36.74 -4.85
C LEU A 12 -16.48 35.39 -4.49
N SER A 13 -17.77 35.36 -4.17
CA SER A 13 -18.50 34.12 -3.86
C SER A 13 -18.74 33.25 -5.13
N LEU A 14 -18.92 33.84 -6.29
CA LEU A 14 -19.05 33.15 -7.56
C LEU A 14 -17.71 32.51 -7.98
N ALA A 15 -16.60 33.25 -7.89
CA ALA A 15 -15.28 32.75 -8.22
C ALA A 15 -14.83 31.58 -7.29
N ALA A 16 -15.19 31.65 -6.01
CA ALA A 16 -14.91 30.56 -5.06
C ALA A 16 -15.76 29.31 -5.35
N GLY A 17 -17.00 29.50 -5.82
CA GLY A 17 -17.89 28.39 -6.18
C GLY A 17 -17.40 27.64 -7.44
N GLU A 18 -16.90 28.33 -8.44
CA GLU A 18 -16.33 27.72 -9.66
C GLU A 18 -15.04 26.97 -9.37
N ALA A 19 -14.13 27.51 -8.56
CA ALA A 19 -12.88 26.84 -8.17
C ALA A 19 -13.13 25.54 -7.39
N LEU A 20 -14.14 25.50 -6.51
CA LEU A 20 -14.51 24.29 -5.77
C LEU A 20 -15.18 23.24 -6.66
N ALA A 21 -15.97 23.66 -7.65
CA ALA A 21 -16.60 22.76 -8.60
C ALA A 21 -15.55 22.11 -9.53
N ASP A 22 -14.59 22.88 -10.03
CA ASP A 22 -13.48 22.43 -10.88
C ASP A 22 -12.59 21.43 -10.14
N ASN A 23 -12.28 21.68 -8.87
CA ASN A 23 -11.51 20.75 -8.02
C ASN A 23 -12.22 19.41 -7.83
N LYS A 24 -13.54 19.41 -7.62
CA LYS A 24 -14.32 18.17 -7.45
C LYS A 24 -14.30 17.34 -8.74
N GLU A 25 -14.54 17.96 -9.88
CA GLU A 25 -14.55 17.28 -11.17
C GLU A 25 -13.17 16.67 -11.49
N THR A 26 -12.09 17.42 -11.25
CA THR A 26 -10.72 16.95 -11.41
C THR A 26 -10.40 15.76 -10.48
N LEU A 27 -10.82 15.80 -9.20
CA LEU A 27 -10.64 14.68 -8.28
C LEU A 27 -11.45 13.46 -8.69
N ASP A 28 -12.66 13.62 -9.20
CA ASP A 28 -13.50 12.52 -9.69
C ASP A 28 -12.88 11.89 -10.96
N ALA A 29 -12.36 12.70 -11.87
CA ALA A 29 -11.63 12.23 -13.06
C ALA A 29 -10.35 11.48 -12.67
N ALA A 30 -9.59 12.01 -11.71
CA ALA A 30 -8.39 11.36 -11.18
C ALA A 30 -8.72 10.00 -10.55
N ARG A 31 -9.79 9.89 -9.78
CA ARG A 31 -10.25 8.60 -9.21
C ARG A 31 -10.65 7.61 -10.31
N ALA A 32 -11.33 8.08 -11.34
CA ALA A 32 -11.77 7.26 -12.45
C ALA A 32 -10.60 6.68 -13.27
N ALA A 33 -9.45 7.33 -13.26
CA ALA A 33 -8.24 6.89 -13.97
C ALA A 33 -7.61 5.62 -13.39
N TYR A 34 -7.88 5.27 -12.11
CA TYR A 34 -7.29 4.12 -11.43
C TYR A 34 -8.19 2.89 -11.47
N TYR A 35 -7.57 1.72 -11.56
CA TYR A 35 -8.24 0.45 -11.30
C TYR A 35 -8.68 0.41 -9.84
N SER A 36 -9.93 0.02 -9.59
CA SER A 36 -10.46 -0.10 -8.23
C SER A 36 -11.32 -1.34 -8.11
N LEU A 37 -10.88 -2.30 -7.29
CA LEU A 37 -11.61 -3.55 -7.02
C LEU A 37 -12.98 -3.27 -6.39
N ARG A 38 -13.09 -2.27 -5.52
CA ARG A 38 -14.35 -1.86 -4.90
C ARG A 38 -15.34 -1.34 -5.95
N ARG A 39 -14.87 -0.56 -6.92
CA ARG A 39 -15.72 -0.06 -8.03
C ARG A 39 -16.17 -1.19 -8.94
N GLU A 40 -15.37 -2.25 -9.10
CA GLU A 40 -15.72 -3.48 -9.81
C GLU A 40 -16.66 -4.39 -9.00
N GLY A 41 -17.06 -4.03 -7.77
CA GLY A 41 -18.00 -4.77 -6.95
C GLY A 41 -17.37 -5.72 -5.92
N LEU A 42 -16.04 -5.76 -5.78
CA LEU A 42 -15.38 -6.58 -4.76
C LEU A 42 -15.71 -6.07 -3.35
N THR A 43 -16.13 -6.99 -2.46
CA THR A 43 -16.38 -6.70 -1.04
C THR A 43 -15.34 -7.28 -0.11
N GLY A 44 -14.51 -8.20 -0.60
CA GLY A 44 -13.39 -8.77 0.13
C GLY A 44 -12.78 -9.94 -0.63
N PHE A 45 -11.63 -10.39 -0.17
CA PHE A 45 -10.99 -11.63 -0.66
C PHE A 45 -10.10 -12.24 0.42
N SER A 46 -9.81 -13.52 0.26
CA SER A 46 -8.81 -14.22 1.04
C SER A 46 -7.88 -15.01 0.13
N CYS A 47 -6.60 -15.15 0.52
CA CYS A 47 -5.63 -15.97 -0.20
C CYS A 47 -4.79 -16.78 0.78
N LEU A 48 -4.26 -17.93 0.35
CA LEU A 48 -3.11 -18.54 0.98
C LEU A 48 -1.86 -17.74 0.63
N VAL A 49 -0.94 -17.60 1.59
CA VAL A 49 0.34 -16.90 1.40
C VAL A 49 1.46 -17.91 1.47
N THR A 50 2.23 -18.04 0.40
CA THR A 50 3.31 -19.00 0.25
C THR A 50 4.65 -18.28 0.15
N PRO A 51 5.47 -18.22 1.24
CA PRO A 51 6.79 -17.62 1.20
C PRO A 51 7.78 -18.47 0.41
N ASN A 52 8.69 -17.83 -0.31
CA ASN A 52 9.84 -18.49 -0.92
C ASN A 52 10.95 -18.69 0.15
N TRP A 53 10.90 -19.81 0.85
CA TRP A 53 11.83 -20.13 1.93
C TRP A 53 13.28 -20.28 1.45
N ASP A 54 13.52 -20.75 0.22
CA ASP A 54 14.87 -20.87 -0.32
C ASP A 54 15.53 -19.51 -0.48
N LEU A 55 14.77 -18.52 -0.96
CA LEU A 55 15.26 -17.15 -1.07
C LEU A 55 15.52 -16.53 0.32
N LEU A 56 14.61 -16.72 1.26
CA LEU A 56 14.75 -16.22 2.62
C LEU A 56 15.96 -16.85 3.34
N LEU A 57 16.25 -18.13 3.08
CA LEU A 57 17.37 -18.86 3.66
C LEU A 57 18.65 -18.84 2.80
N ALA A 58 18.69 -18.08 1.69
CA ALA A 58 19.79 -18.14 0.72
C ALA A 58 21.17 -17.85 1.32
N SER A 59 21.28 -16.92 2.27
CA SER A 59 22.52 -16.64 2.99
C SER A 59 22.93 -17.79 3.93
N ARG A 60 21.97 -18.42 4.58
CA ARG A 60 22.17 -19.54 5.48
C ARG A 60 22.56 -20.80 4.71
N TRP A 61 21.96 -21.06 3.55
CA TRP A 61 22.36 -22.15 2.65
C TRP A 61 23.84 -22.10 2.28
N ARG A 62 24.37 -20.89 2.07
CA ARG A 62 25.80 -20.69 1.76
C ARG A 62 26.71 -20.85 2.96
N ALA A 63 26.26 -20.47 4.15
CA ALA A 63 27.07 -20.47 5.38
C ALA A 63 27.04 -21.82 6.10
N ASP A 64 25.86 -22.44 6.22
CA ASP A 64 25.64 -23.72 6.91
C ASP A 64 24.45 -24.46 6.26
N PRO A 65 24.69 -25.31 5.26
CA PRO A 65 23.63 -26.06 4.56
C PRO A 65 22.81 -26.98 5.51
N ALA A 66 23.42 -27.56 6.52
CA ALA A 66 22.73 -28.48 7.45
C ALA A 66 21.73 -27.71 8.31
N ALA A 67 22.14 -26.58 8.88
CA ALA A 67 21.25 -25.69 9.63
C ALA A 67 20.16 -25.07 8.74
N ALA A 68 20.48 -24.75 7.49
CA ALA A 68 19.51 -24.28 6.51
C ALA A 68 18.44 -25.34 6.18
N ALA A 69 18.83 -26.60 5.97
CA ALA A 69 17.90 -27.69 5.72
C ALA A 69 16.95 -27.94 6.90
N LYS A 70 17.46 -27.87 8.13
CA LYS A 70 16.64 -27.97 9.35
C LYS A 70 15.63 -26.80 9.42
N ALA A 71 16.09 -25.58 9.18
CA ALA A 71 15.24 -24.39 9.18
C ALA A 71 14.18 -24.48 8.08
N TYR A 72 14.56 -24.89 6.87
CA TYR A 72 13.63 -25.05 5.75
C TYR A 72 12.51 -26.05 6.09
N LYS A 73 12.85 -27.23 6.62
CA LYS A 73 11.87 -28.23 7.03
C LYS A 73 10.88 -27.68 8.08
N MET A 74 11.36 -26.89 9.01
CA MET A 74 10.54 -26.26 10.04
C MET A 74 9.63 -25.16 9.45
N PHE A 75 10.17 -24.28 8.60
CA PHE A 75 9.42 -23.16 8.03
C PHE A 75 8.41 -23.59 6.98
N SER A 76 8.75 -24.61 6.17
CA SER A 76 7.85 -25.12 5.13
C SER A 76 6.59 -25.80 5.66
N SER A 77 6.54 -26.11 6.96
CA SER A 77 5.32 -26.58 7.61
C SER A 77 4.36 -25.46 8.03
N LEU A 78 4.83 -24.20 8.03
CA LEU A 78 3.99 -23.06 8.37
C LEU A 78 3.08 -22.70 7.19
N THR A 79 1.81 -22.55 7.47
CA THR A 79 0.81 -22.04 6.53
C THR A 79 0.38 -20.65 6.95
N PHE A 80 0.27 -19.76 5.98
CA PHE A 80 -0.22 -18.42 6.18
C PHE A 80 -1.41 -18.16 5.28
N GLY A 81 -2.34 -17.35 5.76
CA GLY A 81 -3.46 -16.84 4.99
C GLY A 81 -3.61 -15.34 5.21
N VAL A 82 -4.32 -14.69 4.31
CA VAL A 82 -4.69 -13.29 4.47
C VAL A 82 -6.14 -13.07 4.07
N GLU A 83 -6.84 -12.27 4.85
CA GLU A 83 -8.16 -11.73 4.53
C GLU A 83 -8.07 -10.22 4.38
N VAL A 84 -8.63 -9.70 3.30
CA VAL A 84 -8.60 -8.26 2.97
C VAL A 84 -10.01 -7.80 2.62
N ALA A 85 -10.45 -6.73 3.27
CA ALA A 85 -11.73 -6.10 2.98
C ALA A 85 -11.60 -4.56 3.01
N PRO A 86 -12.41 -3.82 2.22
CA PRO A 86 -12.36 -2.36 2.19
C PRO A 86 -12.66 -1.75 3.56
N GLY A 87 -11.78 -0.83 4.00
CA GLY A 87 -11.95 -0.12 5.27
C GLY A 87 -11.62 -0.94 6.52
N GLN A 88 -11.04 -2.12 6.37
CA GLN A 88 -10.56 -2.96 7.47
C GLN A 88 -9.03 -3.14 7.36
N HIS A 89 -8.37 -3.35 8.50
CA HIS A 89 -6.98 -3.79 8.49
C HIS A 89 -6.90 -5.22 7.93
N PRO A 90 -5.88 -5.53 7.12
CA PRO A 90 -5.64 -6.89 6.63
C PRO A 90 -5.48 -7.84 7.81
N LYS A 91 -6.18 -8.97 7.77
CA LYS A 91 -6.07 -10.01 8.80
C LYS A 91 -5.18 -11.12 8.28
N VAL A 92 -4.00 -11.26 8.88
CA VAL A 92 -3.10 -12.38 8.59
C VAL A 92 -3.41 -13.52 9.55
N MET A 93 -3.50 -14.72 9.01
CA MET A 93 -3.79 -15.96 9.74
C MET A 93 -2.60 -16.91 9.58
N HIS A 94 -2.28 -17.65 10.61
CA HIS A 94 -1.26 -18.71 10.58
C HIS A 94 -1.64 -19.82 11.55
N ALA A 95 -1.02 -20.99 11.39
CA ALA A 95 -1.13 -22.07 12.37
C ALA A 95 -0.42 -21.68 13.68
N ASP A 96 -0.91 -22.20 14.79
CA ASP A 96 -0.30 -21.96 16.10
C ASP A 96 1.16 -22.43 16.13
N VAL A 97 2.03 -21.59 16.66
CA VAL A 97 3.43 -21.93 16.88
C VAL A 97 3.54 -22.76 18.16
N PRO A 98 4.13 -23.96 18.10
CA PRO A 98 4.33 -24.78 19.30
C PRO A 98 5.06 -24.00 20.40
N SER A 99 4.63 -24.14 21.64
CA SER A 99 5.25 -23.47 22.80
C SER A 99 6.15 -24.47 23.56
N GLY A 100 7.25 -23.97 24.14
CA GLY A 100 8.05 -24.71 25.09
C GLY A 100 9.43 -25.17 24.63
N GLU A 101 9.82 -24.96 23.39
CA GLU A 101 11.17 -25.28 22.89
C GLU A 101 11.98 -24.02 22.52
N PRO A 102 13.34 -24.04 22.59
CA PRO A 102 14.17 -22.92 22.19
C PRO A 102 13.92 -22.45 20.73
N GLU A 103 13.49 -23.37 19.87
CA GLU A 103 13.15 -23.11 18.46
C GLU A 103 11.85 -22.31 18.32
N SER A 104 10.95 -22.37 19.31
CA SER A 104 9.67 -21.68 19.28
C SER A 104 9.82 -20.15 19.26
N GLU A 105 10.82 -19.59 19.91
CA GLU A 105 11.08 -18.15 19.91
C GLU A 105 11.59 -17.65 18.53
N ALA A 106 12.35 -18.48 17.82
CA ALA A 106 12.75 -18.17 16.45
C ALA A 106 11.55 -18.22 15.49
N LEU A 107 10.67 -19.22 15.65
CA LEU A 107 9.43 -19.33 14.91
C LEU A 107 8.49 -18.17 15.18
N LYS A 108 8.27 -17.79 16.42
CA LYS A 108 7.44 -16.62 16.77
C LYS A 108 7.93 -15.33 16.13
N ARG A 109 9.26 -15.10 16.14
CA ARG A 109 9.84 -13.94 15.45
C ARG A 109 9.63 -13.98 13.95
N LEU A 110 9.77 -15.16 13.33
CA LEU A 110 9.53 -15.34 11.90
C LEU A 110 8.07 -15.08 11.57
N VAL A 111 7.13 -15.69 12.30
CA VAL A 111 5.68 -15.49 12.10
C VAL A 111 5.31 -14.04 12.27
N GLY A 112 5.76 -13.37 13.33
CA GLY A 112 5.51 -11.94 13.54
C GLY A 112 6.11 -11.07 12.42
N GLY A 113 7.29 -11.43 11.89
CA GLY A 113 7.88 -10.76 10.72
C GLY A 113 7.06 -10.96 9.44
N MET A 114 6.52 -12.16 9.24
CA MET A 114 5.62 -12.46 8.12
C MET A 114 4.30 -11.71 8.23
N GLU A 115 3.66 -11.72 9.40
CA GLU A 115 2.45 -10.95 9.67
C GLU A 115 2.66 -9.47 9.36
N GLN A 116 3.74 -8.88 9.86
CA GLN A 116 4.08 -7.48 9.62
C GLN A 116 4.31 -7.20 8.14
N THR A 117 4.98 -8.10 7.42
CA THR A 117 5.26 -7.92 5.98
C THR A 117 3.99 -8.00 5.15
N VAL A 118 3.16 -9.01 5.40
CA VAL A 118 1.90 -9.22 4.65
C VAL A 118 0.91 -8.09 4.95
N SER A 119 0.71 -7.74 6.23
CA SER A 119 -0.16 -6.63 6.61
C SER A 119 0.33 -5.31 6.01
N GLY A 120 1.62 -4.98 6.16
CA GLY A 120 2.19 -3.75 5.63
C GLY A 120 2.11 -3.65 4.10
N PHE A 121 2.24 -4.79 3.39
CA PHE A 121 1.99 -4.83 1.96
C PHE A 121 0.54 -4.45 1.64
N PHE A 122 -0.44 -5.10 2.24
CA PHE A 122 -1.85 -4.81 1.95
C PHE A 122 -2.29 -3.43 2.44
N GLU A 123 -1.75 -2.92 3.54
CA GLU A 123 -1.96 -1.53 3.96
C GLU A 123 -1.44 -0.52 2.94
N THR A 124 -0.31 -0.82 2.29
CA THR A 124 0.25 0.01 1.22
C THR A 124 -0.53 -0.16 -0.10
N TRP A 125 -0.91 -1.38 -0.46
CA TRP A 125 -1.56 -1.74 -1.73
C TRP A 125 -3.04 -1.32 -1.78
N THR A 126 -3.76 -1.49 -0.67
CA THR A 126 -5.21 -1.24 -0.57
C THR A 126 -5.62 0.16 -1.05
N PRO A 127 -4.96 1.25 -0.65
CA PRO A 127 -5.32 2.59 -1.16
C PRO A 127 -5.20 2.71 -2.67
N PHE A 128 -4.29 1.99 -3.31
CA PHE A 128 -4.04 2.13 -4.76
C PHE A 128 -4.89 1.21 -5.63
N VAL A 129 -5.35 0.07 -5.12
CA VAL A 129 -6.00 -0.96 -5.94
C VAL A 129 -7.37 -1.38 -5.39
N LEU A 130 -7.51 -1.53 -4.08
CA LEU A 130 -8.80 -1.93 -3.52
C LEU A 130 -9.78 -0.76 -3.49
N THR A 131 -9.31 0.44 -3.18
CA THR A 131 -10.12 1.65 -3.13
C THR A 131 -9.70 2.65 -4.21
N THR A 132 -9.10 3.76 -3.82
CA THR A 132 -8.51 4.78 -4.70
C THR A 132 -7.50 5.62 -3.91
N PRO A 133 -6.34 5.95 -4.50
CA PRO A 133 -5.36 6.79 -3.83
C PRO A 133 -5.74 8.28 -3.77
N ILE A 134 -6.86 8.64 -4.39
CA ILE A 134 -7.33 10.03 -4.47
C ILE A 134 -8.43 10.24 -3.44
N PRO A 135 -8.35 11.29 -2.59
CA PRO A 135 -9.29 11.53 -1.49
C PRO A 135 -10.73 11.75 -1.96
N GLY A 136 -11.69 11.35 -1.12
CA GLY A 136 -13.13 11.43 -1.41
C GLY A 136 -13.72 12.83 -1.40
N ALA A 137 -13.22 13.72 -0.57
CA ALA A 137 -13.70 15.09 -0.39
C ALA A 137 -12.69 15.92 0.41
N ALA A 138 -12.88 17.24 0.43
CA ALA A 138 -12.17 18.19 1.29
C ALA A 138 -10.62 18.14 1.20
N ALA A 139 -10.10 18.06 -0.03
CA ALA A 139 -8.67 18.20 -0.30
C ALA A 139 -8.37 19.60 -0.81
N GLU A 140 -7.27 20.17 -0.35
CA GLU A 140 -6.69 21.34 -1.00
C GLU A 140 -5.95 20.88 -2.26
N MET A 141 -6.25 21.50 -3.41
CA MET A 141 -5.64 21.14 -4.66
C MET A 141 -5.07 22.37 -5.36
N ILE A 142 -3.81 22.26 -5.76
CA ILE A 142 -3.08 23.33 -6.44
C ILE A 142 -2.49 22.75 -7.73
N ARG A 143 -2.65 23.48 -8.83
CA ARG A 143 -1.96 23.19 -10.09
C ARG A 143 -0.72 24.06 -10.23
N THR A 144 0.45 23.44 -10.42
CA THR A 144 1.71 24.15 -10.61
C THR A 144 2.66 23.35 -11.51
N HIS A 145 3.28 24.02 -12.49
CA HIS A 145 4.27 23.43 -13.41
C HIS A 145 3.85 22.10 -14.07
N GLY A 146 2.59 21.96 -14.45
CA GLY A 146 2.06 20.74 -15.09
C GLY A 146 1.80 19.58 -14.09
N LEU A 147 1.81 19.88 -12.80
CA LEU A 147 1.51 18.92 -11.74
C LEU A 147 0.30 19.36 -10.93
N TRP A 148 -0.43 18.39 -10.42
CA TRP A 148 -1.43 18.56 -9.37
C TRP A 148 -0.82 18.19 -8.03
N ILE A 149 -0.94 19.07 -7.05
CA ILE A 149 -0.58 18.83 -5.64
C ILE A 149 -1.88 18.78 -4.88
N VAL A 150 -2.12 17.65 -4.21
CA VAL A 150 -3.34 17.40 -3.43
C VAL A 150 -2.95 17.11 -1.99
N ASP A 151 -3.31 18.00 -1.07
CA ASP A 151 -3.04 17.85 0.35
C ASP A 151 -4.35 17.64 1.11
N TYR A 152 -4.38 16.66 2.00
CA TYR A 152 -5.54 16.37 2.85
C TYR A 152 -5.14 15.73 4.17
N LYS A 153 -6.10 15.73 5.11
CA LYS A 153 -5.97 15.06 6.41
C LYS A 153 -7.00 13.96 6.52
N GLU A 154 -6.55 12.81 6.95
CA GLU A 154 -7.44 11.71 7.33
C GLU A 154 -7.95 11.83 8.75
N THR A 155 -9.04 11.12 9.05
CA THR A 155 -9.52 10.92 10.41
C THR A 155 -8.39 10.30 11.25
N GLY A 156 -8.02 10.94 12.36
CA GLY A 156 -6.85 10.52 13.17
C GLY A 156 -5.61 11.41 13.00
N GLY A 157 -5.67 12.42 12.11
CA GLY A 157 -4.65 13.47 12.01
C GLY A 157 -3.48 13.15 11.07
N THR A 158 -3.51 12.01 10.35
CA THR A 158 -2.55 11.70 9.29
C THR A 158 -2.65 12.74 8.18
N GLN A 159 -1.51 13.36 7.84
CA GLN A 159 -1.42 14.30 6.72
C GLN A 159 -0.91 13.54 5.50
N ILE A 160 -1.59 13.72 4.37
CA ILE A 160 -1.24 13.07 3.11
C ILE A 160 -1.10 14.14 2.04
N GLY A 161 0.03 14.13 1.33
CA GLY A 161 0.28 14.95 0.16
C GLY A 161 0.52 14.06 -1.05
N VAL A 162 -0.25 14.24 -2.11
CA VAL A 162 -0.14 13.51 -3.37
C VAL A 162 0.32 14.47 -4.46
N VAL A 163 1.37 14.08 -5.18
CA VAL A 163 1.82 14.77 -6.40
C VAL A 163 1.48 13.89 -7.58
N MET A 164 0.71 14.41 -8.53
CA MET A 164 0.33 13.70 -9.74
C MET A 164 0.47 14.57 -10.99
N ARG A 165 0.69 13.93 -12.13
CA ARG A 165 0.78 14.56 -13.44
C ARG A 165 -0.60 15.01 -13.95
N GLU A 166 -0.61 15.71 -15.07
CA GLU A 166 -1.85 16.13 -15.74
C GLU A 166 -2.71 14.95 -16.22
N ASP A 167 -2.08 13.80 -16.53
CA ASP A 167 -2.78 12.55 -16.86
C ASP A 167 -3.23 11.77 -15.63
N TYR A 168 -3.19 12.38 -14.45
CA TYR A 168 -3.53 11.84 -13.15
C TYR A 168 -2.60 10.72 -12.64
N THR A 169 -1.46 10.46 -13.30
CA THR A 169 -0.48 9.50 -12.79
C THR A 169 0.20 10.05 -11.53
N ILE A 170 0.08 9.35 -10.40
CA ILE A 170 0.74 9.73 -9.15
C ILE A 170 2.25 9.51 -9.29
N GLU A 171 3.04 10.55 -9.04
CA GLU A 171 4.49 10.50 -8.97
C GLU A 171 4.99 10.18 -7.55
N SER A 172 4.35 10.76 -6.56
CA SER A 172 4.69 10.51 -5.17
C SER A 172 3.51 10.74 -4.23
N THR A 173 3.53 10.03 -3.11
CA THR A 173 2.64 10.25 -1.97
C THR A 173 3.49 10.43 -0.72
N ARG A 174 3.28 11.51 0.00
CA ARG A 174 3.89 11.79 1.29
C ARG A 174 2.88 11.54 2.39
N ILE A 175 3.28 10.78 3.40
CA ILE A 175 2.44 10.46 4.55
C ILE A 175 3.18 10.92 5.81
N LEU A 176 2.51 11.71 6.63
CA LEU A 176 3.03 12.20 7.89
C LEU A 176 2.05 11.87 9.00
N THR A 177 2.48 11.07 9.96
CA THR A 177 1.74 10.76 11.19
C THR A 177 2.46 11.37 12.40
N ALA A 178 1.92 11.18 13.60
CA ALA A 178 2.60 11.59 14.83
C ALA A 178 3.93 10.83 15.09
N THR A 179 4.10 9.64 14.52
CA THR A 179 5.21 8.72 14.85
C THR A 179 6.16 8.45 13.70
N PHE A 180 5.73 8.65 12.45
CA PHE A 180 6.60 8.41 11.29
C PHE A 180 6.29 9.38 10.13
N ALA A 181 7.28 9.51 9.23
CA ALA A 181 7.15 10.13 7.93
C ALA A 181 7.52 9.11 6.85
N SER A 182 6.75 9.10 5.76
CA SER A 182 6.98 8.22 4.61
C SER A 182 6.85 9.00 3.31
N VAL A 183 7.66 8.61 2.32
CA VAL A 183 7.50 9.02 0.92
C VAL A 183 7.39 7.76 0.08
N ILE A 184 6.34 7.67 -0.72
CA ILE A 184 6.02 6.53 -1.57
C ILE A 184 6.00 7.01 -3.02
N GLN A 185 6.68 6.29 -3.91
CA GLN A 185 6.70 6.50 -5.35
C GLN A 185 6.09 5.26 -6.02
N PRO A 186 4.80 5.30 -6.35
CA PRO A 186 4.13 4.18 -7.00
C PRO A 186 4.46 4.15 -8.50
N GLN A 187 4.46 2.95 -9.08
CA GLN A 187 4.57 2.73 -10.51
C GLN A 187 3.33 2.00 -11.00
N PHE A 188 2.78 2.47 -12.12
CA PHE A 188 1.54 1.94 -12.67
C PHE A 188 1.74 1.47 -14.11
N ILE A 189 0.93 0.49 -14.50
CA ILE A 189 0.68 0.16 -15.91
C ILE A 189 -0.74 0.56 -16.29
N LYS A 190 -0.94 0.95 -17.54
CA LYS A 190 -2.28 1.19 -18.09
C LYS A 190 -2.93 -0.17 -18.40
N SER A 191 -4.12 -0.39 -17.87
CA SER A 191 -4.97 -1.54 -18.17
C SER A 191 -6.29 -1.07 -18.79
N PRO A 192 -7.08 -1.95 -19.42
CA PRO A 192 -8.42 -1.60 -19.90
C PRO A 192 -9.37 -1.09 -18.79
N LYS A 193 -9.09 -1.41 -17.54
CA LYS A 193 -9.88 -1.02 -16.36
C LYS A 193 -9.28 0.16 -15.57
N GLY A 194 -8.23 0.79 -16.06
CA GLY A 194 -7.54 1.93 -15.45
C GLY A 194 -6.08 1.62 -15.07
N MET A 195 -5.44 2.56 -14.41
CA MET A 195 -4.05 2.43 -13.94
C MET A 195 -3.96 1.40 -12.81
N LEU A 196 -3.12 0.38 -12.98
CA LEU A 196 -2.88 -0.70 -12.02
C LEU A 196 -1.48 -0.56 -11.42
N LEU A 197 -1.39 -0.55 -10.10
CA LEU A 197 -0.12 -0.48 -9.36
C LEU A 197 0.71 -1.74 -9.62
N THR A 198 1.97 -1.61 -10.04
CA THR A 198 2.88 -2.75 -10.27
C THR A 198 4.13 -2.72 -9.43
N ALA A 199 4.52 -1.55 -8.96
CA ALA A 199 5.65 -1.43 -8.05
C ALA A 199 5.48 -0.23 -7.12
N VAL A 200 6.20 -0.26 -6.02
CA VAL A 200 6.32 0.84 -5.06
C VAL A 200 7.77 0.95 -4.64
N GLN A 201 8.29 2.17 -4.66
CA GLN A 201 9.50 2.52 -3.94
C GLN A 201 9.11 3.43 -2.78
N GLY A 202 9.64 3.18 -1.60
CA GLY A 202 9.29 3.98 -0.44
C GLY A 202 10.44 4.14 0.53
N SER A 203 10.35 5.18 1.35
CA SER A 203 11.22 5.39 2.50
C SER A 203 10.38 5.69 3.72
N TYR A 204 10.75 5.10 4.84
CA TYR A 204 10.09 5.25 6.13
C TYR A 204 11.09 5.76 7.15
N ARG A 205 10.73 6.79 7.89
CA ARG A 205 11.53 7.34 8.98
C ARG A 205 10.66 7.48 10.21
N LYS A 206 11.06 6.87 11.33
CA LYS A 206 10.47 7.16 12.64
C LYS A 206 10.82 8.59 13.04
N LEU A 207 9.86 9.33 13.58
CA LEU A 207 10.05 10.70 14.04
C LEU A 207 10.64 10.76 15.44
N SER A 208 10.59 9.66 16.19
CA SER A 208 11.23 9.52 17.52
C SER A 208 12.47 8.63 17.43
N GLY A 209 13.54 9.04 18.12
CA GLY A 209 14.81 8.30 18.17
C GLY A 209 15.72 8.53 16.96
N ASN A 210 16.89 7.86 16.97
CA ASN A 210 17.92 7.97 15.94
C ASN A 210 17.93 6.78 14.97
N ALA A 211 16.79 6.13 14.74
CA ALA A 211 16.71 5.01 13.81
C ALA A 211 16.97 5.50 12.37
N ALA A 212 17.83 4.77 11.64
CA ALA A 212 18.04 5.02 10.22
C ALA A 212 16.72 4.87 9.45
N PRO A 213 16.53 5.65 8.37
CA PRO A 213 15.39 5.42 7.47
C PRO A 213 15.45 4.02 6.87
N VAL A 214 14.29 3.39 6.75
CA VAL A 214 14.13 2.13 6.02
C VAL A 214 13.70 2.43 4.61
N SER A 215 14.42 1.94 3.61
CA SER A 215 14.00 1.95 2.20
C SER A 215 13.31 0.65 1.86
N LEU A 216 12.24 0.73 1.09
CA LEU A 216 11.42 -0.40 0.68
C LEU A 216 11.20 -0.35 -0.83
N GLN A 217 11.32 -1.50 -1.49
CA GLN A 217 10.92 -1.69 -2.87
C GLN A 217 9.98 -2.89 -2.94
N LEU A 218 8.83 -2.70 -3.57
CA LEU A 218 7.84 -3.73 -3.81
C LEU A 218 7.65 -3.89 -5.31
N ARG A 219 7.54 -5.13 -5.79
CA ARG A 219 7.08 -5.46 -7.15
C ARG A 219 5.93 -6.45 -7.04
N ILE A 220 4.89 -6.23 -7.81
CA ILE A 220 3.64 -6.97 -7.71
C ILE A 220 3.31 -7.57 -9.07
N GLU A 221 3.14 -8.89 -9.11
CA GLU A 221 2.53 -9.60 -10.22
C GLU A 221 1.07 -9.89 -9.89
N TYR A 222 0.22 -9.90 -10.91
CA TYR A 222 -1.23 -10.08 -10.76
C TYR A 222 -1.73 -11.37 -11.38
N GLN A 223 -2.83 -11.87 -10.85
CA GLN A 223 -3.62 -12.98 -11.39
C GLN A 223 -5.08 -12.58 -11.51
N GLY A 224 -5.77 -13.17 -12.49
CA GLY A 224 -7.22 -13.03 -12.62
C GLY A 224 -7.94 -14.06 -11.75
N VAL A 225 -8.81 -13.60 -10.85
CA VAL A 225 -9.66 -14.44 -10.02
C VAL A 225 -11.10 -13.94 -10.16
N SER A 226 -11.97 -14.72 -10.77
CA SER A 226 -13.40 -14.35 -11.00
C SER A 226 -13.56 -12.96 -11.63
N GLY A 227 -12.66 -12.57 -12.55
CA GLY A 227 -12.69 -11.28 -13.25
C GLY A 227 -12.01 -10.11 -12.52
N PHE A 228 -11.51 -10.32 -11.30
CA PHE A 228 -10.73 -9.37 -10.52
C PHE A 228 -9.23 -9.62 -10.66
N LEU A 229 -8.42 -8.55 -10.65
CA LEU A 229 -6.97 -8.63 -10.63
C LEU A 229 -6.48 -8.57 -9.17
N LEU A 230 -6.08 -9.72 -8.64
CA LEU A 230 -5.52 -9.86 -7.29
C LEU A 230 -4.00 -10.07 -7.35
N PRO A 231 -3.23 -9.78 -6.31
CA PRO A 231 -1.83 -10.12 -6.26
C PRO A 231 -1.62 -11.63 -6.48
N LYS A 232 -0.61 -11.97 -7.31
CA LYS A 232 -0.14 -13.34 -7.52
C LYS A 232 1.20 -13.56 -6.83
N ARG A 233 2.09 -12.58 -6.96
CA ARG A 233 3.42 -12.59 -6.36
C ARG A 233 3.78 -11.20 -5.89
N LEU A 234 4.44 -11.14 -4.75
CA LEU A 234 5.04 -9.95 -4.20
C LEU A 234 6.54 -10.21 -4.01
N HIS A 235 7.36 -9.38 -4.64
CA HIS A 235 8.79 -9.30 -4.35
C HIS A 235 9.06 -8.08 -3.49
N VAL A 236 9.69 -8.28 -2.34
CA VAL A 236 10.02 -7.24 -1.36
C VAL A 236 11.54 -7.14 -1.23
N MET A 237 12.06 -5.94 -1.36
CA MET A 237 13.43 -5.61 -0.96
C MET A 237 13.36 -4.50 0.08
N SER A 238 14.06 -4.67 1.18
CA SER A 238 14.19 -3.67 2.25
C SER A 238 15.64 -3.40 2.58
N TYR A 239 15.94 -2.16 2.98
CA TYR A 239 17.25 -1.76 3.45
C TYR A 239 17.09 -0.83 4.66
N ASP A 240 17.67 -1.20 5.78
CA ASP A 240 17.59 -0.48 7.06
C ASP A 240 18.86 0.33 7.41
N GLY A 241 19.74 0.53 6.42
CA GLY A 241 21.04 1.16 6.59
C GLY A 241 22.16 0.17 6.94
N ARG A 242 21.87 -1.11 7.21
CA ARG A 242 22.84 -2.14 7.62
C ARG A 242 22.74 -3.39 6.75
N ALA A 243 21.55 -3.87 6.51
CA ALA A 243 21.31 -5.11 5.80
C ALA A 243 20.24 -4.96 4.71
N VAL A 244 20.39 -5.74 3.64
CA VAL A 244 19.35 -5.90 2.62
C VAL A 244 18.55 -7.14 2.97
N GLY A 245 17.24 -6.95 3.19
CA GLY A 245 16.28 -8.04 3.28
C GLY A 245 15.62 -8.27 1.92
N VAL A 246 15.48 -9.53 1.52
CA VAL A 246 14.76 -9.91 0.30
C VAL A 246 13.75 -10.99 0.65
N MET A 247 12.52 -10.85 0.14
CA MET A 247 11.45 -11.80 0.36
C MET A 247 10.57 -11.89 -0.88
N ASP A 248 10.19 -13.11 -1.25
CA ASP A 248 9.15 -13.37 -2.24
C ASP A 248 7.97 -14.08 -1.57
N LEU A 249 6.75 -13.59 -1.86
CA LEU A 249 5.50 -14.17 -1.40
C LEU A 249 4.62 -14.52 -2.60
N GLY A 250 4.14 -15.75 -2.67
CA GLY A 250 3.04 -16.16 -3.54
C GLY A 250 1.70 -15.94 -2.85
N PHE A 251 0.66 -15.61 -3.62
CA PHE A 251 -0.73 -15.56 -3.18
C PHE A 251 -1.54 -16.54 -4.00
N ASP A 252 -1.90 -17.66 -3.39
CA ASP A 252 -2.52 -18.79 -4.06
C ASP A 252 -3.93 -19.05 -3.52
N THR A 253 -4.71 -19.85 -4.23
CA THR A 253 -6.05 -20.30 -3.80
C THR A 253 -6.93 -19.14 -3.33
N CYS A 254 -6.87 -18.02 -4.07
CA CYS A 254 -7.61 -16.83 -3.70
C CYS A 254 -9.12 -17.03 -3.92
N GLN A 255 -9.90 -16.62 -2.94
CA GLN A 255 -11.37 -16.60 -2.97
C GLN A 255 -11.86 -15.16 -2.86
N VAL A 256 -12.83 -14.79 -3.68
CA VAL A 256 -13.37 -13.43 -3.70
C VAL A 256 -14.80 -13.41 -3.16
N GLN A 257 -15.13 -12.32 -2.49
CA GLN A 257 -16.47 -11.95 -2.09
C GLN A 257 -16.89 -10.73 -2.91
N HIS A 258 -18.03 -10.77 -3.58
CA HIS A 258 -18.52 -9.68 -4.40
C HIS A 258 -20.05 -9.55 -4.26
N ARG A 259 -20.57 -8.37 -4.61
CA ARG A 259 -22.02 -8.11 -4.66
C ARG A 259 -22.62 -8.63 -5.94
#